data_c2114283c13cf3121da5d4397aeed90c
#
_entry.id   c2114283c13cf3121da5d4397aeed90c
#
_cell.length_a   1.000
_cell.length_b   1.000
_cell.length_c   1.000
_cell.angle_alpha   90.00
_cell.angle_beta   90.00
_cell.angle_gamma   90.00
#
_symmetry.space_group_name_H-M   'P 1'
#
loop_
_entity.id
_entity.type
_entity.pdbx_description
1 polymer ?
#
loop_
_entity_poly.entity_id
_entity_poly.type
_entity_poly.pdbx_seq_one_letter_code
_entity_poly.pdbx_strand_id
1 'polypeptide(L)'
;GTLRPADRAWAASVTLTCRERENKGLDVGAYKEALAVIGRGRLARYDELVLMNFTLAGPVSSLASMFAAMEARPELAFWGLTRHYAMKSRRFGGRSGEVPEHLQSHFLAVRAPLLHSEDFWQYWQKMPLPKSYEESIANHETRFTAHFANLGCRWDSYVDTKDLRDVFVNPIMACPRELLANRGCPFFKRRSFFT
;
A
#
# COMPACT_ATOMS: atom_id res chain seq x y z
N GLY A 1 0.19 -2.61 -19.38
CA GLY A 1 -0.35 -2.09 -20.64
C GLY A 1 0.66 -1.20 -21.36
N THR A 2 0.34 -0.83 -22.57
CA THR A 2 1.17 0.06 -23.41
C THR A 2 0.75 1.51 -23.19
N LEU A 3 1.69 2.40 -23.00
CA LEU A 3 1.45 3.84 -22.89
C LEU A 3 1.31 4.46 -24.28
N ARG A 4 0.42 5.44 -24.39
CA ARG A 4 0.42 6.32 -25.57
C ARG A 4 1.74 7.11 -25.60
N PRO A 5 2.26 7.49 -26.79
CA PRO A 5 3.52 8.22 -26.89
C PRO A 5 3.58 9.49 -26.03
N ALA A 6 2.50 10.27 -25.99
CA ALA A 6 2.41 11.47 -25.16
C ALA A 6 2.48 11.17 -23.64
N ASP A 7 1.79 10.11 -23.19
CA ASP A 7 1.83 9.70 -21.78
C ASP A 7 3.21 9.18 -21.37
N ARG A 8 3.89 8.48 -22.29
CA ARG A 8 5.27 8.03 -22.10
C ARG A 8 6.23 9.21 -21.98
N ALA A 9 6.14 10.19 -22.88
CA ALA A 9 6.96 11.38 -22.86
C ALA A 9 6.76 12.19 -21.57
N TRP A 10 5.51 12.37 -21.16
CA TRP A 10 5.19 13.03 -19.90
C TRP A 10 5.75 12.25 -18.70
N ALA A 11 5.51 10.95 -18.61
CA ALA A 11 6.04 10.12 -17.52
C ALA A 11 7.56 10.21 -17.44
N ALA A 12 8.26 10.14 -18.59
CA ALA A 12 9.71 10.27 -18.63
C ALA A 12 10.24 11.65 -18.17
N SER A 13 9.43 12.70 -18.30
CA SER A 13 9.81 14.05 -17.86
C SER A 13 9.69 14.27 -16.35
N VAL A 14 8.87 13.46 -15.66
CA VAL A 14 8.57 13.63 -14.22
C VAL A 14 9.01 12.44 -13.36
N THR A 15 9.59 11.39 -13.96
CA THR A 15 10.04 10.20 -13.24
C THR A 15 11.46 9.83 -13.58
N LEU A 16 12.16 9.21 -12.64
CA LEU A 16 13.52 8.67 -12.88
C LEU A 16 13.50 7.42 -13.74
N THR A 17 12.39 6.70 -13.77
CA THR A 17 12.24 5.45 -14.51
C THR A 17 10.77 5.25 -14.86
N CYS A 18 10.48 5.04 -16.14
CA CYS A 18 9.17 4.66 -16.64
C CYS A 18 9.29 3.32 -17.38
N ARG A 19 8.47 2.35 -17.01
CA ARG A 19 8.49 1.01 -17.63
C ARG A 19 7.09 0.55 -17.98
N GLU A 20 6.98 -0.03 -19.15
CA GLU A 20 5.80 -0.77 -19.55
C GLU A 20 5.97 -2.24 -19.20
N ARG A 21 4.91 -2.86 -18.75
CA ARG A 21 4.89 -4.28 -18.38
C ARG A 21 3.56 -4.94 -18.74
N GLU A 22 3.59 -6.25 -18.86
CA GLU A 22 2.35 -7.02 -18.87
C GLU A 22 1.69 -6.94 -17.49
N ASN A 23 0.35 -6.91 -17.46
CA ASN A 23 -0.39 -6.87 -16.18
C ASN A 23 -0.47 -8.27 -15.55
N LYS A 24 0.70 -8.82 -15.18
CA LYS A 24 0.83 -10.07 -14.41
C LYS A 24 1.03 -9.76 -12.94
N GLY A 25 0.24 -10.39 -12.07
CA GLY A 25 0.37 -10.21 -10.62
C GLY A 25 -0.21 -8.89 -10.10
N LEU A 26 -1.04 -8.21 -10.88
CA LEU A 26 -1.73 -6.97 -10.50
C LEU A 26 -0.76 -5.88 -10.00
N ASP A 27 -1.18 -5.05 -9.06
CA ASP A 27 -0.35 -3.99 -8.46
C ASP A 27 0.83 -4.56 -7.67
N VAL A 28 0.60 -5.68 -6.98
CA VAL A 28 1.63 -6.37 -6.20
C VAL A 28 2.76 -6.89 -7.09
N GLY A 29 2.41 -7.44 -8.25
CA GLY A 29 3.38 -7.83 -9.26
C GLY A 29 4.19 -6.65 -9.80
N ALA A 30 3.54 -5.48 -9.94
CA ALA A 30 4.23 -4.24 -10.34
C ALA A 30 5.23 -3.78 -9.28
N TYR A 31 4.86 -3.83 -8.00
CA TYR A 31 5.77 -3.50 -6.90
C TYR A 31 6.97 -4.43 -6.86
N LYS A 32 6.74 -5.76 -6.94
CA LYS A 32 7.80 -6.75 -6.97
C LYS A 32 8.79 -6.51 -8.11
N GLU A 33 8.28 -6.26 -9.31
CA GLU A 33 9.11 -5.96 -10.48
C GLU A 33 9.87 -4.64 -10.33
N ALA A 34 9.22 -3.58 -9.84
CA ALA A 34 9.86 -2.29 -9.61
C ALA A 34 11.00 -2.39 -8.60
N LEU A 35 10.80 -3.10 -7.50
CA LEU A 35 11.83 -3.36 -6.50
C LEU A 35 13.02 -4.11 -7.09
N ALA A 36 12.77 -5.15 -7.89
CA ALA A 36 13.83 -5.91 -8.55
C ALA A 36 14.65 -5.06 -9.54
N VAL A 37 13.96 -4.17 -10.28
CA VAL A 37 14.60 -3.28 -11.28
C VAL A 37 15.40 -2.17 -10.63
N ILE A 38 14.87 -1.51 -9.60
CA ILE A 38 15.55 -0.43 -8.89
C ILE A 38 16.73 -0.99 -8.11
N GLY A 39 16.53 -2.13 -7.48
CA GLY A 39 17.55 -2.87 -6.76
C GLY A 39 17.85 -2.33 -5.36
N ARG A 40 18.32 -3.23 -4.50
CA ARG A 40 18.63 -2.95 -3.10
C ARG A 40 19.66 -1.83 -2.93
N GLY A 41 20.72 -1.83 -3.72
CA GLY A 41 21.80 -0.85 -3.62
C GLY A 41 21.33 0.60 -3.87
N ARG A 42 20.36 0.79 -4.79
CA ARG A 42 19.80 2.12 -5.02
C ARG A 42 18.83 2.51 -3.92
N LEU A 43 17.97 1.60 -3.47
CA LEU A 43 16.99 1.85 -2.41
C LEU A 43 17.62 2.03 -1.04
N ALA A 44 18.85 1.52 -0.82
CA ALA A 44 19.61 1.75 0.41
C ALA A 44 19.99 3.24 0.65
N ARG A 45 19.79 4.11 -0.35
CA ARG A 45 20.06 5.55 -0.25
C ARG A 45 18.83 6.36 0.20
N TYR A 46 17.72 5.73 0.45
CA TYR A 46 16.46 6.38 0.82
C TYR A 46 16.04 5.94 2.23
N ASP A 47 15.47 6.88 2.97
CA ASP A 47 14.98 6.66 4.33
C ASP A 47 13.59 6.03 4.35
N GLU A 48 12.82 6.23 3.28
CA GLU A 48 11.47 5.69 3.15
C GLU A 48 11.15 5.37 1.69
N LEU A 49 10.47 4.26 1.47
CA LEU A 49 9.90 3.82 0.20
C LEU A 49 8.39 3.89 0.27
N VAL A 50 7.75 4.58 -0.67
CA VAL A 50 6.30 4.58 -0.82
C VAL A 50 5.89 3.73 -2.02
N LEU A 51 5.09 2.69 -1.76
CA LEU A 51 4.40 1.90 -2.77
C LEU A 51 2.97 2.41 -2.89
N MET A 52 2.61 2.91 -4.07
CA MET A 52 1.30 3.49 -4.31
C MET A 52 0.73 3.00 -5.65
N ASN A 53 -0.57 2.78 -5.73
CA ASN A 53 -1.20 2.34 -6.95
C ASN A 53 -2.26 3.32 -7.49
N PHE A 54 -2.65 3.14 -8.74
CA PHE A 54 -3.56 4.01 -9.48
C PHE A 54 -5.03 3.97 -8.99
N THR A 55 -5.36 3.12 -8.02
CA THR A 55 -6.74 3.01 -7.49
C THR A 55 -7.10 4.16 -6.56
N LEU A 56 -6.11 4.95 -6.16
CA LEU A 56 -6.28 6.19 -5.42
C LEU A 56 -6.45 7.37 -6.38
N ALA A 57 -7.26 8.33 -5.97
CA ALA A 57 -7.38 9.66 -6.56
C ALA A 57 -7.03 10.72 -5.50
N GLY A 58 -6.37 11.78 -5.95
CA GLY A 58 -5.79 12.83 -5.10
C GLY A 58 -4.35 13.13 -5.50
N PRO A 59 -3.58 13.84 -4.67
CA PRO A 59 -3.97 14.32 -3.34
C PRO A 59 -4.94 15.51 -3.41
N VAL A 60 -5.91 15.54 -2.51
CA VAL A 60 -6.86 16.67 -2.35
C VAL A 60 -6.45 17.62 -1.22
N SER A 61 -5.41 17.27 -0.48
CA SER A 61 -4.78 18.07 0.57
C SER A 61 -3.27 17.86 0.58
N SER A 62 -2.54 18.65 1.38
CA SER A 62 -1.08 18.62 1.41
C SER A 62 -0.52 17.27 1.87
N LEU A 63 0.32 16.66 1.03
CA LEU A 63 1.09 15.48 1.41
C LEU A 63 2.16 15.80 2.46
N ALA A 64 2.68 17.03 2.48
CA ALA A 64 3.69 17.44 3.47
C ALA A 64 3.17 17.28 4.89
N SER A 65 1.90 17.64 5.15
CA SER A 65 1.28 17.45 6.47
C SER A 65 1.17 15.98 6.85
N MET A 66 0.84 15.11 5.89
CA MET A 66 0.77 13.67 6.11
C MET A 66 2.15 13.10 6.46
N PHE A 67 3.17 13.41 5.67
CA PHE A 67 4.52 12.92 5.92
C PHE A 67 5.09 13.46 7.23
N ALA A 68 4.90 14.76 7.55
CA ALA A 68 5.34 15.34 8.82
C ALA A 68 4.67 14.66 10.03
N ALA A 69 3.38 14.37 9.96
CA ALA A 69 2.67 13.64 11.02
C ALA A 69 3.22 12.22 11.22
N MET A 70 3.60 11.56 10.13
CA MET A 70 4.18 10.22 10.23
C MET A 70 5.66 10.25 10.64
N GLU A 71 6.42 11.28 10.26
CA GLU A 71 7.79 11.50 10.70
C GLU A 71 7.88 11.70 12.22
N ALA A 72 6.88 12.32 12.83
CA ALA A 72 6.76 12.45 14.28
C ALA A 72 6.55 11.10 15.03
N ARG A 73 6.43 10.00 14.29
CA ARG A 73 6.23 8.62 14.81
C ARG A 73 7.38 7.70 14.37
N PRO A 74 8.62 7.95 14.82
CA PRO A 74 9.82 7.24 14.34
C PRO A 74 9.85 5.75 14.72
N GLU A 75 9.02 5.34 15.68
CA GLU A 75 8.92 3.94 16.11
C GLU A 75 8.27 3.02 15.07
N LEU A 76 7.59 3.57 14.05
CA LEU A 76 6.93 2.77 13.02
C LEU A 76 7.95 2.34 11.96
N ALA A 77 8.03 1.05 11.70
CA ALA A 77 8.84 0.49 10.62
C ALA A 77 8.15 0.62 9.25
N PHE A 78 6.82 0.61 9.26
CA PHE A 78 6.01 0.83 8.06
C PHE A 78 4.63 1.38 8.43
N TRP A 79 4.00 2.07 7.49
CA TRP A 79 2.69 2.64 7.68
C TRP A 79 1.89 2.69 6.37
N GLY A 80 0.59 2.83 6.48
CA GLY A 80 -0.31 2.96 5.34
C GLY A 80 -1.25 4.15 5.46
N LEU A 81 -2.01 4.40 4.40
CA LEU A 81 -2.99 5.49 4.42
C LEU A 81 -4.13 5.20 5.39
N THR A 82 -4.72 4.03 5.25
CA THR A 82 -5.83 3.51 6.07
C THR A 82 -5.59 2.03 6.37
N ARG A 83 -6.28 1.53 7.38
CA ARG A 83 -6.31 0.09 7.69
C ARG A 83 -7.62 -0.54 7.27
N HIS A 84 -7.57 -1.81 7.00
CA HIS A 84 -8.70 -2.71 6.89
C HIS A 84 -8.83 -3.48 8.20
N TYR A 85 -10.00 -3.44 8.83
CA TYR A 85 -10.23 -4.16 10.06
C TYR A 85 -10.47 -5.65 9.83
N ALA A 86 -10.24 -6.44 10.87
CA ALA A 86 -10.43 -7.88 10.80
C ALA A 86 -11.89 -8.24 10.49
N MET A 87 -12.09 -9.23 9.64
CA MET A 87 -13.42 -9.73 9.30
C MET A 87 -13.39 -11.20 8.91
N LYS A 88 -14.54 -11.88 9.01
CA LYS A 88 -14.73 -13.20 8.42
C LYS A 88 -15.14 -13.06 6.95
N SER A 89 -14.45 -13.76 6.07
CA SER A 89 -14.77 -13.76 4.64
C SER A 89 -14.25 -15.03 3.97
N ARG A 90 -15.15 -15.83 3.43
CA ARG A 90 -14.76 -16.99 2.60
C ARG A 90 -14.09 -16.59 1.30
N ARG A 91 -14.40 -15.41 0.78
CA ARG A 91 -13.85 -14.89 -0.47
C ARG A 91 -12.43 -14.40 -0.33
N PHE A 92 -12.12 -13.68 0.75
CA PHE A 92 -10.84 -12.98 0.94
C PHE A 92 -9.95 -13.58 2.04
N GLY A 93 -10.50 -14.42 2.89
CA GLY A 93 -9.79 -15.03 4.02
C GLY A 93 -9.00 -16.29 3.67
N GLY A 94 -8.93 -16.66 2.38
CA GLY A 94 -8.25 -17.88 1.95
C GLY A 94 -8.80 -19.13 2.65
N ARG A 95 -7.90 -20.04 3.07
CA ARG A 95 -8.30 -21.30 3.73
C ARG A 95 -8.86 -21.11 5.15
N SER A 96 -8.41 -20.07 5.87
CA SER A 96 -8.88 -19.80 7.24
C SER A 96 -10.30 -19.22 7.26
N GLY A 97 -10.74 -18.60 6.19
CA GLY A 97 -11.98 -17.83 6.15
C GLY A 97 -11.90 -16.52 6.96
N GLU A 98 -10.72 -16.12 7.40
CA GLU A 98 -10.49 -14.94 8.21
C GLU A 98 -9.57 -13.97 7.49
N VAL A 99 -9.95 -12.71 7.47
CA VAL A 99 -9.15 -11.57 7.00
C VAL A 99 -8.64 -10.86 8.24
N PRO A 100 -7.34 -10.90 8.56
CA PRO A 100 -6.79 -10.18 9.70
C PRO A 100 -6.81 -8.67 9.45
N GLU A 101 -6.68 -7.90 10.51
CA GLU A 101 -6.44 -6.46 10.41
C GLU A 101 -5.10 -6.21 9.70
N HIS A 102 -5.10 -5.30 8.73
CA HIS A 102 -3.92 -5.04 7.90
C HIS A 102 -3.93 -3.66 7.26
N LEU A 103 -2.75 -3.22 6.82
CA LEU A 103 -2.62 -2.07 5.93
C LEU A 103 -2.93 -2.49 4.49
N GLN A 104 -3.61 -1.60 3.78
CA GLN A 104 -4.01 -1.86 2.40
C GLN A 104 -2.89 -1.48 1.42
N SER A 105 -2.66 -2.31 0.41
CA SER A 105 -1.57 -2.18 -0.56
C SER A 105 -1.65 -0.97 -1.49
N HIS A 106 -2.74 -0.23 -1.48
CA HIS A 106 -2.89 0.94 -2.33
C HIS A 106 -2.00 2.13 -1.95
N PHE A 107 -1.57 2.18 -0.69
CA PHE A 107 -0.56 3.10 -0.18
C PHE A 107 0.15 2.46 1.00
N LEU A 108 1.43 2.18 0.84
CA LEU A 108 2.25 1.55 1.86
C LEU A 108 3.63 2.23 1.87
N ALA A 109 3.98 2.84 2.99
CA ALA A 109 5.28 3.42 3.23
C ALA A 109 6.13 2.48 4.11
N VAL A 110 7.34 2.20 3.69
CA VAL A 110 8.30 1.30 4.37
C VAL A 110 9.56 2.08 4.68
N ARG A 111 9.94 2.16 5.95
CA ARG A 111 11.07 2.95 6.43
C ARG A 111 12.40 2.20 6.36
N ALA A 112 13.47 2.98 6.38
CA ALA A 112 14.86 2.53 6.22
C ALA A 112 15.23 1.27 7.01
N PRO A 113 14.95 1.11 8.31
CA PRO A 113 15.33 -0.11 9.03
C PRO A 113 14.74 -1.38 8.42
N LEU A 114 13.46 -1.35 8.06
CA LEU A 114 12.80 -2.48 7.40
C LEU A 114 13.18 -2.57 5.94
N LEU A 115 13.16 -1.46 5.19
CA LEU A 115 13.52 -1.39 3.77
C LEU A 115 14.90 -1.98 3.48
N HIS A 116 15.84 -1.78 4.40
CA HIS A 116 17.24 -2.24 4.26
C HIS A 116 17.46 -3.67 4.78
N SER A 117 16.47 -4.25 5.49
CA SER A 117 16.57 -5.57 6.06
C SER A 117 16.58 -6.68 5.01
N GLU A 118 17.21 -7.80 5.35
CA GLU A 118 17.17 -9.00 4.51
C GLU A 118 15.75 -9.56 4.41
N ASP A 119 14.99 -9.51 5.51
CA ASP A 119 13.62 -10.02 5.59
C ASP A 119 12.68 -9.33 4.59
N PHE A 120 12.81 -7.99 4.40
CA PHE A 120 12.03 -7.25 3.41
C PHE A 120 12.30 -7.76 2.00
N TRP A 121 13.57 -7.93 1.63
CA TRP A 121 13.95 -8.38 0.29
C TRP A 121 13.57 -9.83 0.03
N GLN A 122 13.76 -10.71 1.01
CA GLN A 122 13.34 -12.10 0.93
C GLN A 122 11.83 -12.25 0.82
N TYR A 123 11.06 -11.43 1.55
CA TYR A 123 9.59 -11.41 1.43
C TYR A 123 9.16 -11.16 -0.02
N TRP A 124 9.67 -10.07 -0.62
CA TRP A 124 9.32 -9.74 -2.00
C TRP A 124 9.83 -10.75 -3.00
N GLN A 125 11.02 -11.30 -2.79
CA GLN A 125 11.59 -12.33 -3.67
C GLN A 125 10.75 -13.62 -3.66
N LYS A 126 10.34 -14.09 -2.49
CA LYS A 126 9.57 -15.33 -2.30
C LYS A 126 8.08 -15.19 -2.59
N MET A 127 7.55 -13.95 -2.57
CA MET A 127 6.12 -13.71 -2.76
C MET A 127 5.65 -14.19 -4.15
N PRO A 128 4.66 -15.09 -4.22
CA PRO A 128 4.10 -15.56 -5.48
C PRO A 128 3.32 -14.44 -6.18
N LEU A 129 3.34 -14.43 -7.51
CA LEU A 129 2.51 -13.49 -8.29
C LEU A 129 1.04 -13.92 -8.18
N PRO A 130 0.15 -13.05 -7.70
CA PRO A 130 -1.27 -13.36 -7.64
C PRO A 130 -1.87 -13.43 -9.05
N LYS A 131 -2.78 -14.38 -9.25
CA LYS A 131 -3.52 -14.58 -10.51
C LYS A 131 -4.89 -13.90 -10.49
N SER A 132 -5.40 -13.56 -9.32
CA SER A 132 -6.69 -12.90 -9.13
C SER A 132 -6.62 -11.83 -8.05
N TYR A 133 -7.67 -11.00 -8.00
CA TYR A 133 -7.81 -9.98 -6.96
C TYR A 133 -7.90 -10.59 -5.55
N GLU A 134 -8.63 -11.69 -5.42
CA GLU A 134 -8.76 -12.44 -4.17
C GLU A 134 -7.41 -12.99 -3.70
N GLU A 135 -6.62 -13.55 -4.62
CA GLU A 135 -5.26 -14.01 -4.30
C GLU A 135 -4.33 -12.85 -3.90
N SER A 136 -4.47 -11.68 -4.50
CA SER A 136 -3.69 -10.50 -4.12
C SER A 136 -3.98 -10.09 -2.67
N ILE A 137 -5.23 -10.09 -2.26
CA ILE A 137 -5.61 -9.82 -0.88
C ILE A 137 -5.10 -10.92 0.06
N ALA A 138 -5.44 -12.18 -0.22
CA ALA A 138 -5.13 -13.30 0.66
C ALA A 138 -3.62 -13.62 0.77
N ASN A 139 -2.85 -13.39 -0.30
CA ASN A 139 -1.44 -13.77 -0.38
C ASN A 139 -0.47 -12.62 -0.16
N HIS A 140 -0.93 -11.36 -0.21
CA HIS A 140 -0.07 -10.21 0.00
C HIS A 140 -0.63 -9.21 1.01
N GLU A 141 -1.78 -8.56 0.76
CA GLU A 141 -2.28 -7.49 1.63
C GLU A 141 -2.36 -7.94 3.09
N THR A 142 -3.06 -9.03 3.33
CA THR A 142 -3.24 -9.58 4.67
C THR A 142 -1.94 -10.13 5.27
N ARG A 143 -1.03 -10.64 4.43
CA ARG A 143 0.21 -11.26 4.88
C ARG A 143 1.33 -10.29 5.14
N PHE A 144 1.45 -9.21 4.36
CA PHE A 144 2.52 -8.23 4.53
C PHE A 144 2.54 -7.68 5.97
N THR A 145 1.41 -7.14 6.40
CA THR A 145 1.30 -6.58 7.75
C THR A 145 1.57 -7.62 8.82
N ALA A 146 0.93 -8.79 8.75
CA ALA A 146 1.11 -9.85 9.73
C ALA A 146 2.56 -10.38 9.77
N HIS A 147 3.19 -10.55 8.60
CA HIS A 147 4.56 -11.05 8.49
C HIS A 147 5.54 -10.15 9.25
N PHE A 148 5.54 -8.85 8.94
CA PHE A 148 6.47 -7.91 9.56
C PHE A 148 6.11 -7.57 11.01
N ALA A 149 4.82 -7.56 11.37
CA ALA A 149 4.40 -7.43 12.77
C ALA A 149 4.91 -8.60 13.63
N ASN A 150 4.89 -9.83 13.12
CA ASN A 150 5.43 -11.01 13.81
C ASN A 150 6.96 -10.97 13.97
N LEU A 151 7.66 -10.21 13.14
CA LEU A 151 9.09 -9.93 13.29
C LEU A 151 9.37 -8.73 14.24
N GLY A 152 8.34 -8.22 14.92
CA GLY A 152 8.46 -7.12 15.87
C GLY A 152 8.42 -5.73 15.25
N CYS A 153 8.14 -5.60 13.95
CA CYS A 153 8.00 -4.32 13.28
C CYS A 153 6.70 -3.62 13.70
N ARG A 154 6.81 -2.40 14.24
CA ARG A 154 5.64 -1.57 14.56
C ARG A 154 5.05 -0.97 13.29
N TRP A 155 3.73 -0.91 13.25
CA TRP A 155 3.00 -0.35 12.11
C TRP A 155 1.73 0.38 12.54
N ASP A 156 1.28 1.33 11.73
CA ASP A 156 -0.01 1.99 11.93
C ASP A 156 -0.51 2.61 10.60
N SER A 157 -1.68 3.20 10.61
CA SER A 157 -2.21 4.02 9.51
C SER A 157 -2.09 5.51 9.84
N TYR A 158 -1.95 6.32 8.78
CA TYR A 158 -1.98 7.79 8.90
C TYR A 158 -3.35 8.27 9.38
N VAL A 159 -4.41 7.80 8.72
CA VAL A 159 -5.77 8.18 9.10
C VAL A 159 -6.22 7.32 10.28
N ASP A 160 -6.50 7.96 11.42
CA ASP A 160 -7.09 7.26 12.55
C ASP A 160 -8.58 6.98 12.28
N THR A 161 -8.93 5.71 12.30
CA THR A 161 -10.28 5.19 12.07
C THR A 161 -10.70 4.18 13.13
N LYS A 162 -10.02 4.16 14.30
CA LYS A 162 -10.25 3.15 15.35
C LYS A 162 -11.68 3.18 15.89
N ASP A 163 -12.27 4.35 15.98
CA ASP A 163 -13.67 4.57 16.37
C ASP A 163 -14.69 4.04 15.35
N LEU A 164 -14.26 3.81 14.11
CA LEU A 164 -15.10 3.25 13.03
C LEU A 164 -15.02 1.72 12.92
N ARG A 165 -14.17 1.07 13.73
CA ARG A 165 -13.85 -0.36 13.64
C ARG A 165 -15.08 -1.26 13.63
N ASP A 166 -16.04 -0.97 14.50
CA ASP A 166 -17.24 -1.79 14.67
C ASP A 166 -18.35 -1.45 13.66
N VAL A 167 -18.16 -0.40 12.89
CA VAL A 167 -19.12 0.08 11.88
C VAL A 167 -18.65 -0.24 10.46
N PHE A 168 -17.37 0.00 10.19
CA PHE A 168 -16.79 -0.14 8.85
C PHE A 168 -15.49 -0.95 8.86
N VAL A 169 -15.49 -2.13 8.30
CA VAL A 169 -14.27 -2.95 8.14
C VAL A 169 -13.28 -2.33 7.16
N ASN A 170 -13.76 -1.52 6.22
CA ASN A 170 -12.94 -0.84 5.20
C ASN A 170 -13.34 0.64 5.08
N PRO A 171 -12.86 1.52 5.98
CA PRO A 171 -13.28 2.92 6.05
C PRO A 171 -13.07 3.71 4.76
N ILE A 172 -11.96 3.52 4.05
CA ILE A 172 -11.69 4.27 2.80
C ILE A 172 -12.70 3.98 1.69
N MET A 173 -13.35 2.81 1.75
CA MET A 173 -14.44 2.47 0.82
C MET A 173 -15.80 2.89 1.34
N ALA A 174 -16.03 2.75 2.65
CA ALA A 174 -17.35 2.90 3.25
C ALA A 174 -17.71 4.36 3.55
N CYS A 175 -16.74 5.18 3.98
CA CYS A 175 -16.99 6.57 4.41
C CYS A 175 -15.94 7.57 3.86
N PRO A 176 -15.69 7.62 2.54
CA PRO A 176 -14.66 8.47 1.97
C PRO A 176 -14.85 9.96 2.29
N ARG A 177 -16.10 10.47 2.37
CA ARG A 177 -16.38 11.87 2.72
C ARG A 177 -15.91 12.21 4.13
N GLU A 178 -16.16 11.33 5.09
CA GLU A 178 -15.72 11.48 6.48
C GLU A 178 -14.17 11.54 6.55
N LEU A 179 -13.49 10.64 5.83
CA LEU A 179 -12.04 10.61 5.84
C LEU A 179 -11.42 11.86 5.22
N LEU A 180 -12.00 12.38 4.13
CA LEU A 180 -11.52 13.58 3.45
C LEU A 180 -11.79 14.85 4.26
N ALA A 181 -13.04 15.04 4.73
CA ALA A 181 -13.47 16.29 5.33
C ALA A 181 -13.00 16.44 6.78
N ASN A 182 -13.00 15.35 7.56
CA ASN A 182 -12.86 15.41 9.00
C ASN A 182 -11.59 14.74 9.54
N ARG A 183 -10.91 13.89 8.73
CA ARG A 183 -9.76 13.11 9.20
C ARG A 183 -8.47 13.36 8.43
N GLY A 184 -8.47 14.37 7.56
CA GLY A 184 -7.27 14.80 6.84
C GLY A 184 -6.72 13.79 5.83
N CYS A 185 -7.52 12.81 5.40
CA CYS A 185 -7.10 11.85 4.38
C CYS A 185 -6.87 12.55 3.05
N PRO A 186 -5.67 12.52 2.46
CA PRO A 186 -5.41 13.23 1.21
C PRO A 186 -5.89 12.49 -0.04
N PHE A 187 -6.34 11.25 0.11
CA PHE A 187 -6.73 10.39 -1.00
C PHE A 187 -8.07 9.72 -0.75
N PHE A 188 -8.71 9.33 -1.83
CA PHE A 188 -9.90 8.48 -1.81
C PHE A 188 -9.82 7.42 -2.91
N LYS A 189 -10.62 6.38 -2.81
CA LYS A 189 -10.67 5.33 -3.84
C LYS A 189 -11.41 5.85 -5.07
N ARG A 190 -10.80 5.75 -6.25
CA ARG A 190 -11.44 6.11 -7.52
C ARG A 190 -12.79 5.41 -7.71
N ARG A 191 -12.92 4.19 -7.22
CA ARG A 191 -14.18 3.43 -7.25
C ARG A 191 -15.32 4.13 -6.50
N SER A 192 -15.03 4.91 -5.45
CA SER A 192 -16.05 5.64 -4.68
C SER A 192 -16.76 6.75 -5.45
N PHE A 193 -16.32 7.08 -6.68
CA PHE A 193 -17.05 7.98 -7.57
C PHE A 193 -18.20 7.31 -8.32
N PHE A 194 -18.22 5.98 -8.38
CA PHE A 194 -19.14 5.23 -9.20
C PHE A 194 -20.13 4.40 -8.37
N THR A 195 -20.12 4.59 -7.06
CA THR A 195 -21.07 4.05 -6.08
C THR A 195 -21.81 5.20 -5.41
#